data_360ba35e6c0dbef14aea0a1ce590f939
#
_entry.id   360ba35e6c0dbef14aea0a1ce590f939
#
_cell.length_a   1.000
_cell.length_b   1.000
_cell.length_c   1.000
_cell.angle_alpha   90.00
_cell.angle_beta   90.00
_cell.angle_gamma   90.00
#
_symmetry.space_group_name_H-M   'P 1'
#
loop_
_entity.id
_entity.type
_entity.pdbx_description
1 polymer ?
#
loop_
_entity_poly.entity_id
_entity_poly.type
_entity_poly.pdbx_seq_one_letter_code
_entity_poly.pdbx_strand_id
1 'polypeptide(L)'
;MVTMDAARGVGVTYLTSKKFDKPNLINVVKESINKISENDKKFLKKIISDFENDDFTLVTPQQIDFLEKNPKSVWAEYLVFRYKFTNFPKGHTDFEIPTHLIIEPVSACNIRCIMCFQVDESFSKNQDYMGNMDFDLFKKIVDDAQDIGIQALTLTGRGEPTLHPKFGDMLDYCKGKFFDLKINTNATRLTEKLMHTIIESGVTDLVFSIDSYEKDEYESIRVLGIFE
;
A
#
# COMPACT_ATOMS: atom_id res chain seq x y z
N MET A 1 -13.44 22.08 -2.78
CA MET A 1 -14.77 21.45 -2.80
C MET A 1 -14.52 19.95 -2.71
N VAL A 2 -14.92 19.29 -1.62
CA VAL A 2 -14.73 17.85 -1.42
C VAL A 2 -15.99 17.17 -1.92
N THR A 3 -15.88 16.32 -2.94
CA THR A 3 -17.00 15.49 -3.39
C THR A 3 -16.80 14.07 -2.86
N MET A 4 -17.75 13.57 -2.09
CA MET A 4 -17.81 12.18 -1.65
C MET A 4 -18.50 11.36 -2.74
N ASP A 5 -17.82 10.35 -3.26
CA ASP A 5 -18.43 9.30 -4.07
C ASP A 5 -18.80 8.13 -3.16
N ALA A 6 -20.07 8.02 -2.82
CA ALA A 6 -20.60 7.03 -1.88
C ALA A 6 -20.54 5.58 -2.41
N ALA A 7 -20.16 5.35 -3.67
CA ALA A 7 -20.17 4.03 -4.31
C ALA A 7 -18.84 3.24 -4.17
N ARG A 8 -17.77 3.84 -3.63
CA ARG A 8 -16.42 3.23 -3.63
C ARG A 8 -15.66 3.27 -2.30
N GLY A 9 -16.37 3.35 -1.17
CA GLY A 9 -15.68 3.55 0.11
C GLY A 9 -15.02 4.93 0.15
N VAL A 10 -15.07 5.61 1.27
CA VAL A 10 -14.67 7.01 1.46
C VAL A 10 -13.25 7.26 0.93
N GLY A 11 -13.15 7.72 -0.30
CA GLY A 11 -11.91 8.26 -0.87
C GLY A 11 -12.04 9.78 -0.91
N VAL A 12 -11.22 10.50 -0.15
CA VAL A 12 -11.12 11.96 -0.29
C VAL A 12 -10.36 12.26 -1.56
N THR A 13 -11.04 12.64 -2.62
CA THR A 13 -10.40 13.07 -3.87
C THR A 13 -9.99 14.52 -3.73
N TYR A 14 -8.72 14.78 -3.53
CA TYR A 14 -8.15 16.11 -3.68
C TYR A 14 -8.08 16.44 -5.17
N LEU A 15 -8.95 17.35 -5.65
CA LEU A 15 -8.83 17.93 -6.97
C LEU A 15 -7.60 18.86 -6.97
N THR A 16 -6.44 18.33 -7.29
CA THR A 16 -5.30 19.17 -7.64
C THR A 16 -5.53 19.69 -9.05
N SER A 17 -5.58 21.00 -9.21
CA SER A 17 -5.68 21.71 -10.50
C SER A 17 -4.36 21.66 -11.31
N LYS A 18 -3.47 20.74 -11.02
CA LYS A 18 -2.22 20.58 -11.74
C LYS A 18 -2.50 20.13 -13.18
N LYS A 19 -2.11 20.94 -14.14
CA LYS A 19 -2.11 20.57 -15.55
C LYS A 19 -1.08 19.46 -15.75
N PHE A 20 -1.56 18.26 -15.93
CA PHE A 20 -0.77 17.11 -16.25
C PHE A 20 -0.39 17.12 -17.75
N ASP A 21 0.91 16.92 -18.03
CA ASP A 21 1.42 16.93 -19.42
C ASP A 21 1.20 15.56 -20.09
N LYS A 22 -0.03 15.35 -20.58
CA LYS A 22 -0.45 14.14 -21.29
C LYS A 22 0.47 13.78 -22.48
N PRO A 23 0.82 14.72 -23.39
CA PRO A 23 1.75 14.42 -24.51
C PRO A 23 3.11 13.93 -24.06
N ASN A 24 3.70 14.54 -23.04
CA ASN A 24 4.98 14.09 -22.50
C ASN A 24 4.89 12.67 -21.91
N LEU A 25 3.80 12.37 -21.18
CA LEU A 25 3.60 11.01 -20.65
C LEU A 25 3.54 9.98 -21.76
N ILE A 26 2.72 10.21 -22.79
CA ILE A 26 2.57 9.29 -23.93
C ILE A 26 3.94 9.05 -24.59
N ASN A 27 4.71 10.09 -24.84
CA ASN A 27 6.03 9.98 -25.47
C ASN A 27 7.00 9.13 -24.63
N VAL A 28 7.11 9.42 -23.32
CA VAL A 28 7.97 8.67 -22.40
C VAL A 28 7.59 7.20 -22.34
N VAL A 29 6.30 6.90 -22.30
CA VAL A 29 5.81 5.52 -22.22
C VAL A 29 6.08 4.76 -23.53
N LYS A 30 5.91 5.41 -24.69
CA LYS A 30 6.24 4.84 -26.01
C LYS A 30 7.74 4.52 -26.15
N GLU A 31 8.60 5.45 -25.75
CA GLU A 31 10.07 5.25 -25.78
C GLU A 31 10.54 4.12 -24.85
N SER A 32 9.74 3.78 -23.86
CA SER A 32 10.06 2.76 -22.86
C SER A 32 9.65 1.34 -23.26
N ILE A 33 8.94 1.15 -24.39
CA ILE A 33 8.39 -0.16 -24.81
C ILE A 33 9.45 -1.27 -24.96
N ASN A 34 10.68 -0.90 -25.35
CA ASN A 34 11.77 -1.84 -25.50
C ASN A 34 12.62 -2.03 -24.23
N LYS A 35 12.28 -1.33 -23.15
CA LYS A 35 13.01 -1.34 -21.87
C LYS A 35 12.32 -2.18 -20.80
N ILE A 36 11.08 -2.58 -21.02
CA ILE A 36 10.30 -3.41 -20.09
C ILE A 36 10.35 -4.89 -20.49
N SER A 37 9.93 -5.77 -19.59
CA SER A 37 9.89 -7.22 -19.84
C SER A 37 8.97 -7.57 -21.01
N GLU A 38 9.26 -8.66 -21.73
CA GLU A 38 8.40 -9.13 -22.83
C GLU A 38 6.97 -9.41 -22.36
N ASN A 39 6.80 -9.97 -21.15
CA ASN A 39 5.50 -10.25 -20.57
C ASN A 39 4.68 -8.99 -20.33
N ASP A 40 5.34 -7.85 -20.08
CA ASP A 40 4.72 -6.58 -19.75
C ASP A 40 4.43 -5.71 -20.97
N LYS A 41 5.08 -5.98 -22.10
CA LYS A 41 4.87 -5.21 -23.32
C LYS A 41 3.41 -5.17 -23.78
N LYS A 42 2.66 -6.26 -23.61
CA LYS A 42 1.23 -6.30 -23.96
C LYS A 42 0.40 -5.31 -23.15
N PHE A 43 0.70 -5.16 -21.86
CA PHE A 43 0.02 -4.22 -20.98
C PHE A 43 0.42 -2.78 -21.29
N LEU A 44 1.71 -2.53 -21.55
CA LEU A 44 2.17 -1.20 -21.90
C LEU A 44 1.57 -0.75 -23.25
N LYS A 45 1.46 -1.63 -24.25
CA LYS A 45 0.78 -1.34 -25.52
C LYS A 45 -0.69 -0.96 -25.29
N LYS A 46 -1.40 -1.66 -24.39
CA LYS A 46 -2.78 -1.34 -24.02
C LYS A 46 -2.86 0.05 -23.38
N ILE A 47 -1.99 0.35 -22.43
CA ILE A 47 -1.91 1.66 -21.77
C ILE A 47 -1.66 2.78 -22.78
N ILE A 48 -0.72 2.57 -23.73
CA ILE A 48 -0.44 3.53 -24.79
C ILE A 48 -1.69 3.78 -25.65
N SER A 49 -2.37 2.71 -26.05
CA SER A 49 -3.61 2.81 -26.83
C SER A 49 -4.72 3.57 -26.08
N ASP A 50 -4.87 3.33 -24.78
CA ASP A 50 -5.85 4.05 -23.96
C ASP A 50 -5.52 5.55 -23.91
N PHE A 51 -4.27 5.90 -23.66
CA PHE A 51 -3.81 7.30 -23.64
C PHE A 51 -3.96 8.01 -24.99
N GLU A 52 -3.72 7.32 -26.12
CA GLU A 52 -3.94 7.85 -27.46
C GLU A 52 -5.41 8.12 -27.76
N ASN A 53 -6.32 7.36 -27.11
CA ASN A 53 -7.77 7.57 -27.18
C ASN A 53 -8.29 8.50 -26.08
N ASP A 54 -7.41 9.28 -25.44
CA ASP A 54 -7.69 10.20 -24.33
C ASP A 54 -8.29 9.54 -23.08
N ASP A 55 -8.13 8.23 -22.92
CA ASP A 55 -8.50 7.50 -21.70
C ASP A 55 -7.32 7.47 -20.71
N PHE A 56 -7.38 8.34 -19.72
CA PHE A 56 -6.42 8.47 -18.63
C PHE A 56 -6.97 7.97 -17.28
N THR A 57 -7.95 7.08 -17.27
CA THR A 57 -8.57 6.55 -16.04
C THR A 57 -7.56 5.84 -15.11
N LEU A 58 -6.46 5.33 -15.67
CA LEU A 58 -5.35 4.75 -14.92
C LEU A 58 -4.55 5.79 -14.13
N VAL A 59 -4.58 7.07 -14.54
CA VAL A 59 -3.71 8.13 -14.00
C VAL A 59 -4.53 9.03 -13.08
N THR A 60 -4.70 8.62 -11.85
CA THR A 60 -5.33 9.40 -10.78
C THR A 60 -4.36 10.45 -10.21
N PRO A 61 -4.79 11.38 -9.35
CA PRO A 61 -3.90 12.31 -8.67
C PRO A 61 -2.71 11.67 -7.95
N GLN A 62 -2.89 10.49 -7.37
CA GLN A 62 -1.80 9.74 -6.70
C GLN A 62 -0.75 9.26 -7.71
N GLN A 63 -1.19 8.76 -8.87
CA GLN A 63 -0.26 8.35 -9.93
C GLN A 63 0.48 9.55 -10.52
N ILE A 64 -0.19 10.70 -10.68
CA ILE A 64 0.45 11.93 -11.13
C ILE A 64 1.55 12.35 -10.14
N ASP A 65 1.25 12.34 -8.85
CA ASP A 65 2.21 12.69 -7.80
C ASP A 65 3.44 11.76 -7.83
N PHE A 66 3.22 10.46 -8.01
CA PHE A 66 4.31 9.50 -8.19
C PHE A 66 5.17 9.81 -9.42
N LEU A 67 4.54 10.04 -10.57
CA LEU A 67 5.26 10.32 -11.83
C LEU A 67 6.06 11.63 -11.74
N GLU A 68 5.54 12.67 -11.08
CA GLU A 68 6.24 13.93 -10.90
C GLU A 68 7.46 13.80 -9.96
N LYS A 69 7.40 12.94 -8.96
CA LYS A 69 8.46 12.74 -7.95
C LYS A 69 9.54 11.75 -8.38
N ASN A 70 9.28 10.96 -9.40
CA ASN A 70 10.17 9.88 -9.80
C ASN A 70 10.74 10.08 -11.22
N PRO A 71 11.95 9.54 -11.51
CA PRO A 71 12.57 9.67 -12.82
C PRO A 71 11.74 8.98 -13.90
N LYS A 72 11.73 9.56 -15.11
CA LYS A 72 10.98 9.04 -16.26
C LYS A 72 11.30 7.59 -16.63
N SER A 73 12.48 7.12 -16.24
CA SER A 73 12.91 5.73 -16.50
C SER A 73 12.03 4.66 -15.84
N VAL A 74 11.36 4.99 -14.73
CA VAL A 74 10.49 4.04 -13.99
C VAL A 74 9.00 4.19 -14.33
N TRP A 75 8.61 5.19 -15.13
CA TRP A 75 7.21 5.50 -15.38
C TRP A 75 6.45 4.36 -16.06
N ALA A 76 7.06 3.73 -17.07
CA ALA A 76 6.42 2.64 -17.80
C ALA A 76 6.18 1.43 -16.91
N GLU A 77 7.18 1.06 -16.12
CA GLU A 77 7.09 -0.07 -15.18
C GLU A 77 6.03 0.19 -14.10
N TYR A 78 6.03 1.39 -13.52
CA TYR A 78 5.01 1.82 -12.55
C TYR A 78 3.59 1.77 -13.15
N LEU A 79 3.39 2.28 -14.36
CA LEU A 79 2.07 2.27 -15.00
C LEU A 79 1.60 0.85 -15.33
N VAL A 80 2.50 -0.04 -15.74
CA VAL A 80 2.18 -1.47 -15.94
C VAL A 80 1.79 -2.11 -14.61
N PHE A 81 2.53 -1.84 -13.54
CA PHE A 81 2.17 -2.28 -12.19
C PHE A 81 0.77 -1.80 -11.81
N ARG A 82 0.49 -0.51 -11.97
CA ARG A 82 -0.83 0.07 -11.65
C ARG A 82 -1.94 -0.53 -12.49
N TYR A 83 -1.69 -0.78 -13.78
CA TYR A 83 -2.64 -1.45 -14.67
C TYR A 83 -2.99 -2.85 -14.16
N LYS A 84 -1.98 -3.66 -13.86
CA LYS A 84 -2.15 -5.00 -13.30
C LYS A 84 -2.90 -4.95 -11.97
N PHE A 85 -2.44 -4.12 -11.04
CA PHE A 85 -3.03 -3.96 -9.70
C PHE A 85 -4.52 -3.59 -9.75
N THR A 86 -4.91 -2.73 -10.71
CA THR A 86 -6.29 -2.23 -10.83
C THR A 86 -7.21 -3.21 -11.57
N ASN A 87 -6.71 -3.85 -12.63
CA ASN A 87 -7.57 -4.57 -13.57
C ASN A 87 -7.62 -6.08 -13.31
N PHE A 88 -6.57 -6.66 -12.82
CA PHE A 88 -6.50 -8.09 -12.63
C PHE A 88 -7.54 -8.61 -11.60
N PRO A 89 -7.70 -8.01 -10.41
CA PRO A 89 -8.73 -8.47 -9.49
C PRO A 89 -10.14 -8.41 -10.08
N LYS A 90 -10.41 -7.42 -10.95
CA LYS A 90 -11.72 -7.24 -11.59
C LYS A 90 -12.01 -8.29 -12.66
N GLY A 91 -10.96 -8.74 -13.33
CA GLY A 91 -11.08 -9.71 -14.43
C GLY A 91 -11.02 -11.17 -13.98
N HIS A 92 -10.87 -11.45 -12.68
CA HIS A 92 -10.57 -12.80 -12.17
C HIS A 92 -9.44 -13.47 -12.97
N THR A 93 -8.45 -12.68 -13.36
CA THR A 93 -7.31 -13.14 -14.17
C THR A 93 -6.36 -13.92 -13.26
N ASP A 94 -6.06 -15.16 -13.61
CA ASP A 94 -5.04 -15.95 -12.93
C ASP A 94 -3.67 -15.32 -13.14
N PHE A 95 -2.91 -15.22 -12.06
CA PHE A 95 -1.57 -14.66 -12.08
C PHE A 95 -0.54 -15.75 -11.87
N GLU A 96 0.49 -15.73 -12.68
CA GLU A 96 1.71 -16.48 -12.36
C GLU A 96 2.43 -15.83 -11.17
N ILE A 97 2.37 -14.48 -11.08
CA ILE A 97 3.04 -13.70 -10.04
C ILE A 97 2.04 -12.69 -9.45
N PRO A 98 1.79 -12.68 -8.13
CA PRO A 98 0.94 -11.69 -7.50
C PRO A 98 1.56 -10.29 -7.62
N THR A 99 0.72 -9.27 -7.74
CA THR A 99 1.17 -7.87 -7.81
C THR A 99 1.39 -7.25 -6.44
N HIS A 100 0.88 -7.89 -5.38
CA HIS A 100 0.82 -7.35 -4.04
C HIS A 100 1.05 -8.43 -3.00
N LEU A 101 1.88 -8.13 -2.01
CA LEU A 101 2.15 -8.97 -0.85
C LEU A 101 1.58 -8.33 0.41
N ILE A 102 0.96 -9.11 1.26
CA ILE A 102 0.53 -8.69 2.59
C ILE A 102 1.34 -9.49 3.61
N ILE A 103 2.03 -8.79 4.49
CA ILE A 103 2.80 -9.41 5.57
C ILE A 103 2.21 -8.97 6.91
N GLU A 104 2.02 -9.93 7.80
CA GLU A 104 1.70 -9.71 9.20
C GLU A 104 3.00 -9.75 10.04
N PRO A 105 3.52 -8.61 10.48
CA PRO A 105 4.75 -8.59 11.28
C PRO A 105 4.58 -9.17 12.68
N VAL A 106 3.39 -9.00 13.25
CA VAL A 106 3.03 -9.46 14.60
C VAL A 106 1.55 -9.79 14.66
N SER A 107 1.19 -10.88 15.31
CA SER A 107 -0.21 -11.29 15.47
C SER A 107 -0.89 -10.71 16.72
N ALA A 108 -0.13 -10.14 17.66
CA ALA A 108 -0.67 -9.48 18.83
C ALA A 108 -1.15 -8.06 18.54
N CYS A 109 -2.22 -7.62 19.22
CA CYS A 109 -2.71 -6.26 19.19
C CYS A 109 -2.91 -5.73 20.61
N ASN A 110 -2.69 -4.44 20.83
CA ASN A 110 -2.81 -3.80 22.13
C ASN A 110 -4.20 -3.23 22.42
N ILE A 111 -5.12 -3.28 21.45
CA ILE A 111 -6.52 -2.89 21.63
C ILE A 111 -7.47 -4.06 21.31
N ARG A 112 -8.75 -3.91 21.65
CA ARG A 112 -9.78 -4.95 21.48
C ARG A 112 -11.01 -4.37 20.81
N CYS A 113 -10.87 -3.99 19.53
CA CYS A 113 -11.98 -3.44 18.76
C CYS A 113 -13.13 -4.44 18.70
N ILE A 114 -14.36 -3.98 18.93
CA ILE A 114 -15.55 -4.83 19.08
C ILE A 114 -15.86 -5.69 17.85
N MET A 115 -15.43 -5.24 16.64
CA MET A 115 -15.60 -5.96 15.39
C MET A 115 -14.43 -6.90 15.06
N CYS A 116 -13.36 -6.91 15.87
CA CYS A 116 -12.13 -7.66 15.57
C CYS A 116 -12.14 -9.01 16.30
N PHE A 117 -11.69 -10.07 15.63
CA PHE A 117 -11.52 -11.39 16.24
C PHE A 117 -10.51 -11.42 17.42
N GLN A 118 -9.72 -10.36 17.61
CA GLN A 118 -8.84 -10.20 18.79
C GLN A 118 -9.62 -10.15 20.12
N VAL A 119 -10.94 -9.97 20.09
CA VAL A 119 -11.79 -10.07 21.29
C VAL A 119 -11.99 -11.53 21.73
N ASP A 120 -11.79 -12.48 20.82
CA ASP A 120 -11.85 -13.90 21.14
C ASP A 120 -10.59 -14.33 21.92
N GLU A 121 -10.78 -14.64 23.20
CA GLU A 121 -9.70 -15.05 24.09
C GLU A 121 -9.08 -16.39 23.69
N SER A 122 -9.83 -17.28 23.06
CA SER A 122 -9.30 -18.57 22.56
C SER A 122 -8.23 -18.37 21.51
N PHE A 123 -8.31 -17.25 20.76
CA PHE A 123 -7.31 -16.82 19.80
C PHE A 123 -6.25 -15.93 20.44
N SER A 124 -6.67 -14.80 21.05
CA SER A 124 -5.73 -13.76 21.50
C SER A 124 -4.88 -14.13 22.73
N LYS A 125 -5.27 -15.17 23.48
CA LYS A 125 -4.49 -15.73 24.59
C LYS A 125 -3.73 -17.02 24.23
N ASN A 126 -3.94 -17.56 23.04
CA ASN A 126 -3.27 -18.77 22.61
C ASN A 126 -1.85 -18.47 22.07
N GLN A 127 -0.84 -18.97 22.75
CA GLN A 127 0.56 -18.74 22.41
C GLN A 127 0.94 -19.33 21.04
N ASP A 128 0.24 -20.35 20.56
CA ASP A 128 0.49 -20.94 19.25
C ASP A 128 0.10 -19.99 18.10
N TYR A 129 -0.78 -19.01 18.38
CA TYR A 129 -1.25 -18.02 17.39
C TYR A 129 -0.65 -16.63 17.56
N MET A 130 0.01 -16.39 18.71
CA MET A 130 0.60 -15.08 19.03
C MET A 130 2.10 -15.13 18.85
N GLY A 131 2.64 -14.16 18.10
CA GLY A 131 4.09 -14.07 17.92
C GLY A 131 4.51 -12.89 17.06
N ASN A 132 5.81 -12.70 17.02
CA ASN A 132 6.49 -11.78 16.13
C ASN A 132 7.11 -12.57 14.98
N MET A 133 7.02 -12.04 13.78
CA MET A 133 7.76 -12.58 12.63
C MET A 133 9.27 -12.44 12.88
N ASP A 134 10.03 -13.48 12.60
CA ASP A 134 11.48 -13.38 12.62
C ASP A 134 11.97 -12.40 11.56
N PHE A 135 12.94 -11.55 11.92
CA PHE A 135 13.40 -10.49 11.01
C PHE A 135 14.19 -11.03 9.81
N ASP A 136 14.91 -12.14 9.97
CA ASP A 136 15.64 -12.77 8.86
C ASP A 136 14.66 -13.43 7.89
N LEU A 137 13.59 -14.06 8.43
CA LEU A 137 12.47 -14.55 7.61
C LEU A 137 11.81 -13.39 6.84
N PHE A 138 11.55 -12.25 7.50
CA PHE A 138 10.99 -11.08 6.84
C PHE A 138 11.86 -10.62 5.67
N LYS A 139 13.17 -10.48 5.90
CA LYS A 139 14.11 -10.08 4.84
C LYS A 139 14.08 -11.05 3.67
N LYS A 140 14.11 -12.36 3.96
CA LYS A 140 14.04 -13.39 2.93
C LYS A 140 12.76 -13.27 2.09
N ILE A 141 11.60 -13.09 2.73
CA ILE A 141 10.31 -12.92 2.02
C ILE A 141 10.35 -11.68 1.12
N VAL A 142 10.90 -10.57 1.63
CA VAL A 142 11.02 -9.32 0.85
C VAL A 142 11.95 -9.50 -0.34
N ASP A 143 13.08 -10.19 -0.18
CA ASP A 143 14.03 -10.43 -1.28
C ASP A 143 13.43 -11.39 -2.31
N ASP A 144 12.83 -12.51 -1.88
CA ASP A 144 12.12 -13.43 -2.77
C ASP A 144 11.00 -12.70 -3.57
N ALA A 145 10.28 -11.76 -2.91
CA ALA A 145 9.25 -10.95 -3.56
C ALA A 145 9.83 -10.02 -4.64
N GLN A 146 10.99 -9.42 -4.37
CA GLN A 146 11.69 -8.59 -5.36
C GLN A 146 12.18 -9.42 -6.54
N ASP A 147 12.75 -10.60 -6.28
CA ASP A 147 13.29 -11.49 -7.32
C ASP A 147 12.21 -11.95 -8.30
N ILE A 148 10.98 -12.16 -7.84
CA ILE A 148 9.83 -12.52 -8.69
C ILE A 148 9.05 -11.32 -9.23
N GLY A 149 9.40 -10.09 -8.86
CA GLY A 149 8.83 -8.86 -9.41
C GLY A 149 7.55 -8.37 -8.72
N ILE A 150 7.33 -8.68 -7.43
CA ILE A 150 6.24 -8.08 -6.65
C ILE A 150 6.58 -6.63 -6.32
N GLN A 151 5.68 -5.70 -6.64
CA GLN A 151 5.94 -4.26 -6.59
C GLN A 151 5.13 -3.51 -5.52
N ALA A 152 4.29 -4.22 -4.76
CA ALA A 152 3.53 -3.65 -3.64
C ALA A 152 3.62 -4.52 -2.39
N LEU A 153 3.79 -3.88 -1.23
CA LEU A 153 3.79 -4.51 0.08
C LEU A 153 2.86 -3.77 1.04
N THR A 154 2.00 -4.50 1.73
CA THR A 154 1.27 -3.96 2.88
C THR A 154 1.70 -4.66 4.16
N LEU A 155 2.10 -3.87 5.15
CA LEU A 155 2.36 -4.33 6.51
C LEU A 155 1.08 -4.15 7.33
N THR A 156 0.39 -5.25 7.55
CA THR A 156 -0.89 -5.32 8.26
C THR A 156 -1.18 -6.75 8.66
N GLY A 157 -2.27 -7.00 9.33
CA GLY A 157 -2.74 -8.35 9.63
C GLY A 157 -3.66 -8.37 10.83
N ARG A 158 -3.57 -9.45 11.59
CA ARG A 158 -4.38 -9.68 12.78
C ARG A 158 -3.94 -8.81 13.95
N GLY A 159 -2.66 -8.48 14.01
CA GLY A 159 -2.07 -7.67 15.07
C GLY A 159 -1.91 -6.19 14.70
N GLU A 160 -1.26 -5.46 15.59
CA GLU A 160 -0.83 -4.08 15.35
C GLU A 160 0.64 -4.06 14.93
N PRO A 161 0.98 -3.74 13.67
CA PRO A 161 2.34 -3.83 13.15
C PRO A 161 3.39 -3.08 13.97
N THR A 162 3.01 -1.92 14.52
CA THR A 162 3.91 -1.06 15.30
C THR A 162 4.33 -1.66 16.65
N LEU A 163 3.72 -2.77 17.08
CA LEU A 163 4.13 -3.53 18.25
C LEU A 163 5.36 -4.42 17.99
N HIS A 164 5.69 -4.68 16.71
CA HIS A 164 6.86 -5.50 16.40
C HIS A 164 8.15 -4.78 16.83
N PRO A 165 9.04 -5.41 17.63
CA PRO A 165 10.23 -4.74 18.18
C PRO A 165 11.18 -4.18 17.12
N LYS A 166 11.22 -4.82 15.93
CA LYS A 166 12.05 -4.41 14.79
C LYS A 166 11.24 -3.79 13.66
N PHE A 167 10.07 -3.18 13.96
CA PHE A 167 9.22 -2.63 12.90
C PHE A 167 9.91 -1.52 12.11
N GLY A 168 10.65 -0.63 12.80
CA GLY A 168 11.47 0.38 12.12
C GLY A 168 12.52 -0.23 11.19
N ASP A 169 13.25 -1.26 11.65
CA ASP A 169 14.25 -1.97 10.82
C ASP A 169 13.60 -2.65 9.60
N MET A 170 12.36 -3.16 9.75
CA MET A 170 11.59 -3.72 8.63
C MET A 170 11.26 -2.66 7.58
N LEU A 171 10.86 -1.45 8.01
CA LEU A 171 10.59 -0.34 7.10
C LEU A 171 11.86 0.11 6.38
N ASP A 172 12.96 0.27 7.11
CA ASP A 172 14.26 0.63 6.52
C ASP A 172 14.71 -0.42 5.50
N TYR A 173 14.47 -1.70 5.76
CA TYR A 173 14.78 -2.77 4.83
C TYR A 173 13.94 -2.72 3.54
N CYS A 174 12.72 -2.25 3.61
CA CYS A 174 11.81 -2.10 2.46
C CYS A 174 12.08 -0.84 1.64
N LYS A 175 12.91 0.08 2.12
CA LYS A 175 13.16 1.38 1.47
C LYS A 175 13.58 1.23 0.01
N GLY A 176 12.79 1.82 -0.89
CA GLY A 176 13.06 1.83 -2.33
C GLY A 176 12.85 0.49 -3.05
N LYS A 177 12.34 -0.55 -2.36
CA LYS A 177 12.10 -1.87 -2.96
C LYS A 177 10.72 -2.01 -3.60
N PHE A 178 9.75 -1.21 -3.19
CA PHE A 178 8.36 -1.30 -3.66
C PHE A 178 7.88 0.03 -4.20
N PHE A 179 7.03 -0.01 -5.22
CA PHE A 179 6.31 1.18 -5.68
C PHE A 179 5.23 1.61 -4.69
N ASP A 180 4.53 0.63 -4.10
CA ASP A 180 3.56 0.87 -3.03
C ASP A 180 4.02 0.15 -1.76
N LEU A 181 4.38 0.91 -0.73
CA LEU A 181 4.64 0.43 0.62
C LEU A 181 3.57 1.01 1.55
N LYS A 182 2.68 0.16 2.02
CA LYS A 182 1.53 0.55 2.83
C LYS A 182 1.61 0.00 4.26
N ILE A 183 1.16 0.80 5.21
CA ILE A 183 0.99 0.41 6.61
C ILE A 183 -0.45 0.66 7.02
N ASN A 184 -1.09 -0.32 7.68
CA ASN A 184 -2.33 -0.10 8.41
C ASN A 184 -2.03 -0.19 9.91
N THR A 185 -2.40 0.83 10.68
CA THR A 185 -2.10 0.92 12.11
C THR A 185 -3.27 1.52 12.89
N ASN A 186 -3.40 1.11 14.14
CA ASN A 186 -4.30 1.75 15.11
C ASN A 186 -3.71 3.05 15.69
N ALA A 187 -2.51 3.42 15.30
CA ALA A 187 -1.78 4.63 15.68
C ALA A 187 -1.36 4.75 17.16
N THR A 188 -1.78 3.87 18.05
CA THR A 188 -1.56 4.01 19.51
C THR A 188 -0.09 3.92 19.93
N ARG A 189 0.80 3.48 19.05
CA ARG A 189 2.23 3.29 19.33
C ARG A 189 3.13 4.12 18.39
N LEU A 190 2.59 5.11 17.71
CA LEU A 190 3.35 6.02 16.86
C LEU A 190 4.15 7.00 17.73
N THR A 191 5.41 6.66 17.97
CA THR A 191 6.38 7.58 18.59
C THR A 191 6.96 8.53 17.52
N GLU A 192 7.46 9.69 17.93
CA GLU A 192 8.14 10.64 17.03
C GLU A 192 9.24 9.94 16.21
N LYS A 193 10.07 9.14 16.87
CA LYS A 193 11.11 8.35 16.18
C LYS A 193 10.53 7.43 15.10
N LEU A 194 9.45 6.71 15.40
CA LEU A 194 8.83 5.80 14.42
C LEU A 194 8.18 6.59 13.29
N MET A 195 7.56 7.73 13.56
CA MET A 195 7.00 8.61 12.51
C MET A 195 8.08 9.09 11.55
N HIS A 196 9.25 9.50 12.06
CA HIS A 196 10.40 9.84 11.20
C HIS A 196 10.84 8.65 10.35
N THR A 197 10.98 7.46 10.94
CA THR A 197 11.34 6.24 10.19
C THR A 197 10.31 5.95 9.08
N ILE A 198 9.01 6.04 9.36
CA ILE A 198 7.93 5.84 8.37
C ILE A 198 8.10 6.79 7.18
N ILE A 199 8.34 8.08 7.45
CA ILE A 199 8.51 9.10 6.40
C ILE A 199 9.78 8.82 5.58
N GLU A 200 10.89 8.51 6.23
CA GLU A 200 12.19 8.32 5.60
C GLU A 200 12.30 6.99 4.82
N SER A 201 11.52 5.98 5.20
CA SER A 201 11.49 4.68 4.53
C SER A 201 10.72 4.70 3.21
N GLY A 202 10.05 5.81 2.88
CA GLY A 202 9.31 5.93 1.63
C GLY A 202 7.97 5.18 1.64
N VAL A 203 7.34 5.09 2.81
CA VAL A 203 5.95 4.60 2.94
C VAL A 203 5.04 5.48 2.08
N THR A 204 4.30 4.85 1.17
CA THR A 204 3.41 5.55 0.22
C THR A 204 2.03 5.79 0.80
N ASP A 205 1.56 4.84 1.62
CA ASP A 205 0.24 4.90 2.24
C ASP A 205 0.31 4.53 3.72
N LEU A 206 -0.04 5.49 4.58
CA LEU A 206 -0.22 5.27 6.01
C LEU A 206 -1.70 5.38 6.34
N VAL A 207 -2.32 4.25 6.67
CA VAL A 207 -3.74 4.16 6.99
C VAL A 207 -3.94 4.05 8.48
N PHE A 208 -4.63 5.03 9.04
CA PHE A 208 -5.04 5.04 10.42
C PHE A 208 -6.40 4.37 10.59
N SER A 209 -6.44 3.35 11.43
CA SER A 209 -7.67 2.66 11.78
C SER A 209 -8.42 3.45 12.86
N ILE A 210 -9.21 4.43 12.44
CA ILE A 210 -10.01 5.31 13.31
C ILE A 210 -11.47 5.21 12.84
N ASP A 211 -12.38 4.92 13.76
CA ASP A 211 -13.80 4.72 13.44
C ASP A 211 -14.66 5.94 13.80
N SER A 212 -14.22 6.79 14.71
CA SER A 212 -14.92 8.01 15.11
C SER A 212 -13.96 9.13 15.48
N TYR A 213 -14.44 10.36 15.31
CA TYR A 213 -13.80 11.58 15.82
C TYR A 213 -14.32 11.99 17.20
N GLU A 214 -15.39 11.32 17.70
CA GLU A 214 -15.93 11.52 19.02
C GLU A 214 -15.27 10.52 20.01
N LYS A 215 -14.76 11.05 21.13
CA LYS A 215 -14.01 10.26 22.10
C LYS A 215 -14.77 9.04 22.61
N ASP A 216 -15.99 9.25 23.11
CA ASP A 216 -16.78 8.19 23.74
C ASP A 216 -17.14 7.11 22.72
N GLU A 217 -17.44 7.48 21.49
CA GLU A 217 -17.71 6.55 20.41
C GLU A 217 -16.45 5.78 20.02
N TYR A 218 -15.31 6.47 19.81
CA TYR A 218 -14.03 5.83 19.52
C TYR A 218 -13.66 4.79 20.58
N GLU A 219 -13.67 5.16 21.85
CA GLU A 219 -13.28 4.29 22.97
C GLU A 219 -14.25 3.12 23.17
N SER A 220 -15.54 3.30 22.80
CA SER A 220 -16.53 2.21 22.80
C SER A 220 -16.29 1.18 21.70
N ILE A 221 -15.83 1.60 20.53
CA ILE A 221 -15.54 0.74 19.37
C ILE A 221 -14.12 0.15 19.47
N ARG A 222 -13.15 1.00 19.80
CA ARG A 222 -11.71 0.66 19.90
C ARG A 222 -11.32 0.40 21.35
N VAL A 223 -11.99 -0.58 21.97
CA VAL A 223 -11.81 -0.93 23.41
C VAL A 223 -10.32 -1.07 23.75
N LEU A 224 -9.87 -0.43 24.84
CA LEU A 224 -8.49 -0.20 25.26
C LEU A 224 -7.73 0.85 24.41
N GLY A 225 -8.31 1.40 23.37
CA GLY A 225 -7.80 2.59 22.70
C GLY A 225 -8.11 3.83 23.56
N ILE A 226 -7.21 4.82 23.55
CA ILE A 226 -7.40 6.09 24.25
C ILE A 226 -7.43 7.18 23.17
N PHE A 227 -8.46 8.03 23.22
CA PHE A 227 -8.59 9.18 22.35
C PHE A 227 -8.08 10.43 23.08
N GLU A 228 -6.93 10.96 22.62
CA GLU A 228 -6.29 12.17 23.15
C GLU A 228 -6.33 13.32 22.17
#